data_7fbb6e63746c09afb23deb493525c158
#
_entry.id   7fbb6e63746c09afb23deb493525c158
#
_cell.length_a   1.000
_cell.length_b   1.000
_cell.length_c   1.000
_cell.angle_alpha   90.00
_cell.angle_beta   90.00
_cell.angle_gamma   90.00
#
_symmetry.space_group_name_H-M   'P 1'
#
loop_
_entity.id
_entity.type
_entity.pdbx_description
1 polymer ?
#
loop_
_entity_poly.entity_id
_entity_poly.type
_entity_poly.pdbx_seq_one_letter_code
_entity_poly.pdbx_strand_id
1 'polypeptide(L)'
;MAQGNANAGANADAARDTSEAAGADTGKAAASETGFWGRDQMFGDMGGLRPWLGKYGVSFALTETSELLGNLRGGLARGAAYDGVTTATVQLDTEKAFGLPGGQFNVSALQIHGGNFSGDKLGTLNTASGIEAENSTRLWELWYQQSFLNKRVDVKIGQQSIDQEFIASTYSALFMNTMFGWPALPTYDMPSGGPAYPLSALGVRVRGQITPSLTALAGVFDGDPLGNNPNNRSGTNFNLHNGALFIGELQYAINQPADGDTAPAASTAGGGLPGTYKIGVWYNNGRFADQRYDTNGVSLASPASTGVAANHRGDYSFYAVADQTVWRPNPSEARSLGVFARVMGAPGDRNLVSVAANLGVVLKAPFAGRDNDSAGLALTYIKIGSHAHGIDQDNLAFSGGPYGVRTSETALEATYQYQIAPWWMLQADAQYTFNAGAGQNPNDPTKPLRNTFVVGLRTNITF
;
A
#
# COMPACT_ATOMS: atom_id res chain seq x y z
N MET A 1 15.28 -21.49 -0.12
CA MET A 1 15.37 -20.49 -1.20
C MET A 1 14.64 -19.27 -0.67
N ALA A 2 15.36 -18.18 -0.46
CA ALA A 2 14.80 -16.95 0.10
C ALA A 2 13.90 -16.30 -0.96
N GLN A 3 12.59 -16.32 -0.75
CA GLN A 3 11.67 -15.44 -1.46
C GLN A 3 11.84 -14.05 -0.88
N GLY A 4 12.34 -13.13 -1.69
CA GLY A 4 12.38 -11.72 -1.33
C GLY A 4 10.95 -11.20 -1.18
N ASN A 5 10.55 -10.91 0.04
CA ASN A 5 9.29 -10.23 0.33
C ASN A 5 9.41 -8.77 -0.10
N ALA A 6 8.80 -8.43 -1.22
CA ALA A 6 8.57 -7.04 -1.58
C ALA A 6 7.31 -6.57 -0.84
N ASN A 7 7.40 -5.48 -0.10
CA ASN A 7 6.30 -4.95 0.69
C ASN A 7 6.01 -3.49 0.39
N ALA A 8 4.74 -3.20 0.27
CA ALA A 8 4.22 -1.93 -0.16
C ALA A 8 3.29 -1.27 0.88
N GLY A 9 3.30 0.01 0.96
CA GLY A 9 2.19 0.78 1.47
C GLY A 9 2.45 1.73 2.63
N ALA A 10 3.09 2.86 2.40
CA ALA A 10 3.06 3.94 3.38
C ALA A 10 3.04 5.37 2.82
N ASN A 11 2.88 5.57 1.52
CA ASN A 11 2.91 6.92 0.93
C ASN A 11 1.67 7.28 0.10
N ALA A 12 0.54 6.62 0.30
CA ALA A 12 -0.68 6.94 -0.44
C ALA A 12 -1.18 8.37 -0.16
N ASP A 13 -1.03 8.88 1.06
CA ASP A 13 -1.49 10.24 1.41
C ASP A 13 -0.50 11.33 0.95
N ALA A 14 0.80 11.11 1.02
CA ALA A 14 1.78 12.09 0.54
C ALA A 14 1.73 12.25 -1.00
N ALA A 15 1.42 11.19 -1.73
CA ALA A 15 1.28 11.24 -3.18
C ALA A 15 -0.10 11.76 -3.63
N ARG A 16 -1.17 11.56 -2.84
CA ARG A 16 -2.48 12.16 -3.10
C ARG A 16 -2.47 13.67 -2.90
N ASP A 17 -1.86 14.14 -1.81
CA ASP A 17 -1.77 15.57 -1.50
C ASP A 17 -0.94 16.32 -2.57
N THR A 18 0.09 15.68 -3.13
CA THR A 18 0.89 16.31 -4.21
C THR A 18 0.19 16.29 -5.57
N SER A 19 -0.71 15.34 -5.85
CA SER A 19 -1.46 15.31 -7.12
C SER A 19 -2.66 16.26 -7.13
N GLU A 20 -3.31 16.46 -5.98
CA GLU A 20 -4.39 17.46 -5.83
C GLU A 20 -3.84 18.89 -5.63
N ALA A 21 -2.72 19.06 -4.93
CA ALA A 21 -2.08 20.37 -4.75
C ALA A 21 -1.53 20.96 -6.07
N ALA A 22 -1.16 20.14 -7.05
CA ALA A 22 -0.70 20.63 -8.36
C ALA A 22 -1.82 21.17 -9.26
N GLY A 23 -3.09 20.89 -8.95
CA GLY A 23 -4.25 21.32 -9.74
C GLY A 23 -4.96 22.59 -9.24
N ALA A 24 -4.65 23.11 -8.07
CA ALA A 24 -5.42 24.16 -7.38
C ALA A 24 -4.71 25.52 -7.27
N ASP A 25 -3.93 25.93 -8.28
CA ASP A 25 -3.45 27.33 -8.31
C ASP A 25 -4.28 28.18 -9.27
N THR A 26 -5.45 28.60 -8.80
CA THR A 26 -6.16 29.77 -9.32
C THR A 26 -5.90 30.96 -8.40
N GLY A 27 -4.89 31.77 -8.74
CA GLY A 27 -4.84 33.19 -8.46
C GLY A 27 -5.12 33.62 -7.00
N LYS A 28 -4.29 33.22 -6.02
CA LYS A 28 -4.22 33.91 -4.74
C LYS A 28 -3.02 34.83 -4.73
N ALA A 29 -3.32 36.12 -4.55
CA ALA A 29 -2.33 37.17 -4.36
C ALA A 29 -1.33 36.79 -3.27
N ALA A 30 -0.06 37.24 -3.49
CA ALA A 30 1.09 37.29 -2.60
C ALA A 30 0.92 36.53 -1.28
N ALA A 31 1.49 35.31 -1.20
CA ALA A 31 1.62 34.58 0.04
C ALA A 31 2.29 35.50 1.08
N SER A 32 1.57 35.79 2.17
CA SER A 32 2.18 36.32 3.39
C SER A 32 3.32 35.36 3.75
N GLU A 33 4.51 35.90 4.07
CA GLU A 33 5.66 35.14 4.52
C GLU A 33 5.26 34.34 5.78
N THR A 34 4.69 33.14 5.58
CA THR A 34 4.57 32.19 6.68
C THR A 34 6.00 31.84 7.09
N GLY A 35 6.34 32.09 8.36
CA GLY A 35 7.66 31.75 8.88
C GLY A 35 7.99 30.28 8.64
N PHE A 36 9.25 29.87 8.82
CA PHE A 36 9.74 28.50 8.56
C PHE A 36 8.79 27.38 9.01
N TRP A 37 8.16 27.53 10.17
CA TRP A 37 7.25 26.53 10.75
C TRP A 37 5.84 26.49 10.14
N GLY A 38 5.46 27.51 9.38
CA GLY A 38 4.14 27.59 8.74
C GLY A 38 4.13 27.30 7.24
N ARG A 39 5.27 26.92 6.67
CA ARG A 39 5.40 26.53 5.26
C ARG A 39 4.81 25.16 5.03
N ASP A 40 4.29 24.90 3.82
CA ASP A 40 3.80 23.57 3.43
C ASP A 40 4.95 22.61 3.12
N GLN A 41 6.13 23.15 2.77
CA GLN A 41 7.34 22.41 2.42
C GLN A 41 8.54 23.03 3.12
N MET A 42 9.52 22.19 3.56
CA MET A 42 10.67 22.63 4.34
C MET A 42 11.47 23.74 3.65
N PHE A 43 11.71 23.62 2.32
CA PHE A 43 12.44 24.60 1.54
C PHE A 43 11.57 25.73 0.96
N GLY A 44 10.23 25.70 1.23
CA GLY A 44 9.28 26.70 0.74
C GLY A 44 9.29 26.81 -0.79
N ASP A 45 9.35 28.03 -1.30
CA ASP A 45 9.39 28.32 -2.73
C ASP A 45 10.76 28.11 -3.39
N MET A 46 11.79 27.74 -2.61
CA MET A 46 13.18 27.55 -3.06
C MET A 46 13.74 28.80 -3.77
N GLY A 47 13.48 29.99 -3.19
CA GLY A 47 13.94 31.25 -3.77
C GLY A 47 13.26 31.60 -5.10
N GLY A 48 12.02 31.18 -5.27
CA GLY A 48 11.21 31.45 -6.47
C GLY A 48 11.34 30.36 -7.55
N LEU A 49 12.13 29.29 -7.34
CA LEU A 49 12.28 28.21 -8.31
C LEU A 49 10.96 27.47 -8.54
N ARG A 50 10.23 27.13 -7.46
CA ARG A 50 8.94 26.41 -7.57
C ARG A 50 7.90 27.21 -8.39
N PRO A 51 7.60 28.47 -8.08
CA PRO A 51 6.65 29.24 -8.87
C PRO A 51 7.16 29.52 -10.29
N TRP A 52 8.50 29.62 -10.49
CA TRP A 52 9.04 29.75 -11.85
C TRP A 52 8.81 28.49 -12.68
N LEU A 53 9.09 27.29 -12.16
CA LEU A 53 8.81 26.01 -12.84
C LEU A 53 7.29 25.83 -13.05
N GLY A 54 6.46 26.22 -12.08
CA GLY A 54 5.00 26.15 -12.14
C GLY A 54 4.39 26.92 -13.32
N LYS A 55 5.04 28.01 -13.76
CA LYS A 55 4.63 28.75 -14.97
C LYS A 55 4.72 27.89 -16.25
N TYR A 56 5.63 26.94 -16.27
CA TYR A 56 5.83 26.00 -17.38
C TYR A 56 5.11 24.66 -17.15
N GLY A 57 4.24 24.57 -16.13
CA GLY A 57 3.51 23.35 -15.80
C GLY A 57 4.32 22.30 -15.07
N VAL A 58 5.56 22.60 -14.67
CA VAL A 58 6.41 21.66 -13.94
C VAL A 58 6.22 21.83 -12.44
N SER A 59 5.90 20.75 -11.74
CA SER A 59 5.93 20.64 -10.29
C SER A 59 6.87 19.52 -9.86
N PHE A 60 7.44 19.64 -8.67
CA PHE A 60 8.25 18.58 -8.08
C PHE A 60 8.00 18.46 -6.58
N ALA A 61 8.09 17.23 -6.09
CA ALA A 61 8.00 16.87 -4.70
C ALA A 61 9.20 16.03 -4.31
N LEU A 62 9.69 16.22 -3.11
CA LEU A 62 10.73 15.41 -2.49
C LEU A 62 10.29 15.13 -1.06
N THR A 63 10.18 13.85 -0.71
CA THR A 63 9.81 13.42 0.64
C THR A 63 10.83 12.43 1.17
N GLU A 64 11.07 12.50 2.48
CA GLU A 64 11.86 11.51 3.20
C GLU A 64 10.98 10.90 4.29
N THR A 65 10.86 9.59 4.28
CA THR A 65 10.27 8.81 5.37
C THR A 65 11.36 7.97 6.02
N SER A 66 11.58 8.17 7.31
CA SER A 66 12.59 7.44 8.08
C SER A 66 11.95 6.79 9.29
N GLU A 67 12.35 5.55 9.59
CA GLU A 67 11.79 4.74 10.67
C GLU A 67 12.86 4.09 11.53
N LEU A 68 12.58 3.99 12.82
CA LEU A 68 13.32 3.14 13.74
C LEU A 68 12.33 2.19 14.39
N LEU A 69 12.48 0.89 14.10
CA LEU A 69 11.64 -0.17 14.64
C LEU A 69 12.44 -1.05 15.60
N GLY A 70 11.83 -1.46 16.70
CA GLY A 70 12.45 -2.32 17.71
C GLY A 70 11.56 -3.51 18.08
N ASN A 71 12.06 -4.74 17.88
CA ASN A 71 11.41 -5.95 18.40
C ASN A 71 11.81 -6.19 19.85
N LEU A 72 10.89 -5.98 20.75
CA LEU A 72 11.11 -6.15 22.20
C LEU A 72 10.91 -7.58 22.66
N ARG A 73 10.09 -8.38 21.94
CA ARG A 73 9.73 -9.74 22.35
C ARG A 73 9.37 -10.61 21.15
N GLY A 74 9.73 -11.90 21.25
CA GLY A 74 9.34 -12.93 20.29
C GLY A 74 10.05 -12.84 18.95
N GLY A 75 9.44 -13.40 17.92
CA GLY A 75 10.01 -13.46 16.59
C GLY A 75 11.30 -14.28 16.50
N LEU A 76 12.09 -14.02 15.48
CA LEU A 76 13.38 -14.66 15.23
C LEU A 76 14.47 -14.12 16.14
N ALA A 77 14.52 -12.80 16.34
CA ALA A 77 15.51 -12.15 17.20
C ALA A 77 14.99 -10.83 17.78
N ARG A 78 15.46 -10.44 18.97
CA ARG A 78 15.29 -9.09 19.50
C ARG A 78 16.27 -8.14 18.82
N GLY A 79 15.94 -6.86 18.81
CA GLY A 79 16.80 -5.81 18.30
C GLY A 79 16.03 -4.75 17.54
N ALA A 80 16.75 -3.76 17.03
CA ALA A 80 16.19 -2.66 16.27
C ALA A 80 16.83 -2.62 14.90
N ALA A 81 16.11 -1.99 13.93
CA ALA A 81 16.64 -1.61 12.63
C ALA A 81 16.07 -0.23 12.24
N TYR A 82 16.82 0.43 11.39
CA TYR A 82 16.44 1.66 10.72
C TYR A 82 16.07 1.36 9.27
N ASP A 83 14.98 1.95 8.79
CA ASP A 83 14.53 1.91 7.41
C ASP A 83 14.22 3.32 6.94
N GLY A 84 14.48 3.59 5.67
CA GLY A 84 14.19 4.89 5.09
C GLY A 84 13.90 4.81 3.60
N VAL A 85 13.08 5.75 3.13
CA VAL A 85 12.81 5.96 1.72
C VAL A 85 12.71 7.43 1.38
N THR A 86 13.56 7.86 0.44
CA THR A 86 13.41 9.15 -0.21
C THR A 86 12.62 8.96 -1.49
N THR A 87 11.52 9.70 -1.65
CA THR A 87 10.71 9.71 -2.88
C THR A 87 10.87 11.05 -3.58
N ALA A 88 11.31 11.02 -4.84
CA ALA A 88 11.41 12.18 -5.71
C ALA A 88 10.39 12.06 -6.84
N THR A 89 9.54 13.06 -7.04
CA THR A 89 8.52 13.09 -8.09
C THR A 89 8.60 14.38 -8.87
N VAL A 90 8.52 14.26 -10.20
CA VAL A 90 8.37 15.39 -11.12
C VAL A 90 7.11 15.16 -11.95
N GLN A 91 6.27 16.17 -12.01
CA GLN A 91 5.06 16.15 -12.83
C GLN A 91 5.06 17.32 -13.83
N LEU A 92 4.45 17.09 -15.00
CA LEU A 92 4.31 18.09 -16.05
C LEU A 92 2.85 18.16 -16.49
N ASP A 93 2.23 19.28 -16.27
CA ASP A 93 0.93 19.68 -16.82
C ASP A 93 1.09 20.10 -18.29
N THR A 94 0.51 19.33 -19.20
CA THR A 94 0.67 19.57 -20.64
C THR A 94 -0.09 20.79 -21.15
N GLU A 95 -1.13 21.22 -20.45
CA GLU A 95 -1.86 22.43 -20.81
C GLU A 95 -1.00 23.68 -20.57
N LYS A 96 -0.38 23.76 -19.39
CA LYS A 96 0.54 24.86 -19.06
C LYS A 96 1.81 24.83 -19.90
N ALA A 97 2.35 23.63 -20.18
CA ALA A 97 3.62 23.47 -20.90
C ALA A 97 3.47 23.67 -22.42
N PHE A 98 2.39 23.15 -23.02
CA PHE A 98 2.27 23.01 -24.48
C PHE A 98 0.88 23.43 -25.00
N GLY A 99 -0.04 23.88 -24.15
CA GLY A 99 -1.42 24.19 -24.52
C GLY A 99 -2.28 22.95 -24.84
N LEU A 100 -1.90 21.77 -24.36
CA LEU A 100 -2.64 20.51 -24.54
C LEU A 100 -3.44 20.19 -23.28
N PRO A 101 -4.77 20.44 -23.27
CA PRO A 101 -5.56 20.35 -22.05
C PRO A 101 -5.74 18.91 -21.56
N GLY A 102 -5.75 18.73 -20.24
CA GLY A 102 -6.08 17.47 -19.57
C GLY A 102 -5.00 16.41 -19.57
N GLY A 103 -3.80 16.72 -20.07
CA GLY A 103 -2.67 15.78 -20.04
C GLY A 103 -1.73 16.02 -18.86
N GLN A 104 -1.17 14.94 -18.31
CA GLN A 104 -0.18 14.96 -17.23
C GLN A 104 0.87 13.88 -17.44
N PHE A 105 2.15 14.25 -17.36
CA PHE A 105 3.26 13.32 -17.23
C PHE A 105 3.71 13.23 -15.79
N ASN A 106 4.15 12.04 -15.37
CA ASN A 106 4.75 11.79 -14.07
C ASN A 106 6.01 10.96 -14.20
N VAL A 107 7.03 11.35 -13.48
CA VAL A 107 8.24 10.55 -13.26
C VAL A 107 8.51 10.55 -11.76
N SER A 108 8.59 9.38 -11.15
CA SER A 108 8.99 9.25 -9.74
C SER A 108 10.09 8.22 -9.55
N ALA A 109 10.94 8.47 -8.58
CA ALA A 109 12.05 7.61 -8.20
C ALA A 109 12.07 7.40 -6.69
N LEU A 110 12.51 6.22 -6.28
CA LEU A 110 12.73 5.86 -4.89
C LEU A 110 14.23 5.67 -4.64
N GLN A 111 14.71 6.17 -3.50
CA GLN A 111 15.98 5.77 -2.92
C GLN A 111 15.65 5.08 -1.58
N ILE A 112 15.76 3.75 -1.56
CA ILE A 112 15.43 2.89 -0.43
C ILE A 112 16.71 2.51 0.29
N HIS A 113 16.73 2.65 1.61
CA HIS A 113 17.89 2.37 2.43
C HIS A 113 17.49 1.88 3.82
N GLY A 114 18.31 1.06 4.43
CA GLY A 114 18.06 0.54 5.77
C GLY A 114 18.25 -0.96 5.90
N GLY A 115 17.54 -1.57 6.83
CA GLY A 115 17.63 -2.98 7.17
C GLY A 115 16.54 -3.83 6.54
N ASN A 116 16.46 -5.08 6.97
CA ASN A 116 15.37 -6.02 6.69
C ASN A 116 14.78 -6.43 8.06
N PHE A 117 14.10 -5.49 8.71
CA PHE A 117 13.68 -5.66 10.10
C PHE A 117 12.73 -6.86 10.27
N SER A 118 11.71 -6.95 9.41
CA SER A 118 10.72 -8.01 9.52
C SER A 118 11.29 -9.38 9.16
N GLY A 119 12.12 -9.46 8.13
CA GLY A 119 12.78 -10.71 7.73
C GLY A 119 13.82 -11.20 8.75
N ASP A 120 14.62 -10.29 9.34
CA ASP A 120 15.74 -10.65 10.23
C ASP A 120 15.31 -10.80 11.70
N LYS A 121 14.27 -10.09 12.13
CA LYS A 121 13.88 -10.01 13.53
C LYS A 121 12.53 -10.64 13.83
N LEU A 122 11.57 -10.56 12.91
CA LEU A 122 10.21 -10.99 13.21
C LEU A 122 9.87 -12.37 12.65
N GLY A 123 10.09 -12.61 11.37
CA GLY A 123 9.64 -13.83 10.70
C GLY A 123 8.12 -13.94 10.59
N THR A 124 7.41 -12.81 10.69
CA THR A 124 5.96 -12.69 10.58
C THR A 124 5.53 -12.59 9.13
N LEU A 125 4.28 -12.95 8.82
CA LEU A 125 3.63 -12.64 7.55
C LEU A 125 3.23 -11.17 7.48
N ASN A 126 2.84 -10.58 8.61
CA ASN A 126 2.61 -9.14 8.73
C ASN A 126 3.95 -8.43 8.82
N THR A 127 4.35 -7.74 7.76
CA THR A 127 5.56 -6.92 7.74
C THR A 127 5.32 -5.64 8.51
N ALA A 128 6.20 -5.33 9.46
CA ALA A 128 5.99 -4.25 10.43
C ALA A 128 5.96 -2.86 9.81
N SER A 129 6.60 -2.67 8.66
CA SER A 129 6.67 -1.39 7.96
C SER A 129 6.36 -1.49 6.47
N GLY A 130 5.55 -0.56 5.99
CA GLY A 130 5.22 -0.43 4.57
C GLY A 130 6.34 0.15 3.71
N ILE A 131 7.39 0.72 4.30
CA ILE A 131 8.55 1.21 3.54
C ILE A 131 9.72 0.22 3.49
N GLU A 132 9.64 -0.87 4.26
CA GLU A 132 10.67 -1.91 4.30
C GLU A 132 10.76 -2.62 2.94
N ALA A 133 11.91 -2.46 2.27
CA ALA A 133 12.18 -3.08 0.99
C ALA A 133 13.68 -3.20 0.73
N GLU A 134 14.07 -3.91 -0.33
CA GLU A 134 15.48 -4.05 -0.71
C GLU A 134 16.12 -2.70 -1.06
N ASN A 135 17.29 -2.43 -0.48
CA ASN A 135 18.06 -1.20 -0.72
C ASN A 135 18.32 -1.00 -2.20
N SER A 136 17.84 0.12 -2.74
CA SER A 136 17.98 0.43 -4.17
C SER A 136 17.72 1.91 -4.45
N THR A 137 18.26 2.39 -5.56
CA THR A 137 17.81 3.61 -6.20
C THR A 137 17.13 3.21 -7.49
N ARG A 138 15.85 3.51 -7.63
CA ARG A 138 15.06 2.99 -8.73
C ARG A 138 14.06 3.97 -9.30
N LEU A 139 13.82 3.88 -10.61
CA LEU A 139 12.64 4.45 -11.22
C LEU A 139 11.43 3.71 -10.67
N TRP A 140 10.49 4.44 -10.07
CA TRP A 140 9.27 3.85 -9.53
C TRP A 140 8.14 3.95 -10.53
N GLU A 141 7.75 5.17 -10.92
CA GLU A 141 6.70 5.38 -11.88
C GLU A 141 7.18 6.24 -13.07
N LEU A 142 6.67 5.92 -14.24
CA LEU A 142 6.85 6.68 -15.47
C LEU A 142 5.59 6.52 -16.31
N TRP A 143 4.69 7.50 -16.25
CA TRP A 143 3.42 7.41 -16.94
C TRP A 143 2.95 8.74 -17.51
N TYR A 144 2.04 8.62 -18.49
CA TYR A 144 1.24 9.71 -19.03
C TYR A 144 -0.23 9.43 -18.76
N GLN A 145 -0.96 10.44 -18.28
CA GLN A 145 -2.41 10.40 -18.10
C GLN A 145 -3.06 11.47 -18.97
N GLN A 146 -4.15 11.10 -19.65
CA GLN A 146 -5.00 12.01 -20.41
C GLN A 146 -6.41 11.98 -19.86
N SER A 147 -6.92 13.14 -19.49
CA SER A 147 -8.30 13.34 -19.05
C SER A 147 -9.18 13.78 -20.20
N PHE A 148 -10.41 13.28 -20.22
CA PHE A 148 -11.44 13.54 -21.22
C PHE A 148 -12.76 13.91 -20.55
N LEU A 149 -13.73 14.44 -21.32
CA LEU A 149 -15.09 14.68 -20.87
C LEU A 149 -15.16 15.50 -19.56
N ASN A 150 -14.44 16.61 -19.50
CA ASN A 150 -14.32 17.45 -18.29
C ASN A 150 -13.85 16.65 -17.07
N LYS A 151 -12.77 15.88 -17.22
CA LYS A 151 -12.15 15.03 -16.19
C LYS A 151 -13.01 13.85 -15.69
N ARG A 152 -14.14 13.56 -16.37
CA ARG A 152 -14.99 12.41 -15.99
C ARG A 152 -14.39 11.07 -16.41
N VAL A 153 -13.54 11.06 -17.43
CA VAL A 153 -12.82 9.86 -17.89
C VAL A 153 -11.35 10.21 -17.97
N ASP A 154 -10.50 9.35 -17.48
CA ASP A 154 -9.06 9.45 -17.70
C ASP A 154 -8.43 8.09 -18.02
N VAL A 155 -7.38 8.14 -18.83
CA VAL A 155 -6.58 6.99 -19.24
C VAL A 155 -5.14 7.26 -18.85
N LYS A 156 -4.54 6.34 -18.10
CA LYS A 156 -3.13 6.38 -17.68
C LYS A 156 -2.38 5.23 -18.33
N ILE A 157 -1.25 5.52 -18.96
CA ILE A 157 -0.39 4.53 -19.64
C ILE A 157 1.05 4.70 -19.21
N GLY A 158 1.75 3.60 -18.98
CA GLY A 158 3.16 3.59 -18.60
C GLY A 158 3.43 2.65 -17.44
N GLN A 159 4.56 2.86 -16.78
CA GLN A 159 4.95 2.14 -15.58
C GLN A 159 4.25 2.74 -14.37
N GLN A 160 3.42 1.95 -13.70
CA GLN A 160 2.52 2.39 -12.63
C GLN A 160 2.58 1.45 -11.44
N SER A 161 2.47 2.02 -10.24
CA SER A 161 2.12 1.30 -9.01
C SER A 161 0.60 1.36 -8.83
N ILE A 162 -0.05 0.21 -8.58
CA ILE A 162 -1.53 0.16 -8.51
C ILE A 162 -2.09 0.31 -7.10
N ASP A 163 -1.26 0.18 -6.09
CA ASP A 163 -1.62 0.26 -4.67
C ASP A 163 -2.15 1.63 -4.23
N GLN A 164 -1.88 2.67 -5.02
CA GLN A 164 -2.38 4.01 -4.78
C GLN A 164 -3.84 4.22 -5.24
N GLU A 165 -4.33 3.43 -6.18
CA GLU A 165 -5.65 3.59 -6.78
C GLU A 165 -6.60 2.43 -6.46
N PHE A 166 -6.09 1.17 -6.53
CA PHE A 166 -6.86 -0.04 -6.30
C PHE A 166 -6.65 -0.57 -4.87
N ILE A 167 -7.69 -1.17 -4.31
CA ILE A 167 -7.66 -1.80 -2.97
C ILE A 167 -7.40 -0.79 -1.84
N ALA A 168 -7.13 0.46 -2.14
CA ALA A 168 -6.75 1.51 -1.20
C ALA A 168 -7.91 1.87 -0.25
N SER A 169 -7.59 2.10 1.05
CA SER A 169 -8.49 2.63 2.06
C SER A 169 -7.92 3.90 2.65
N THR A 170 -8.74 4.94 2.77
CA THR A 170 -8.31 6.25 3.28
C THR A 170 -7.90 6.17 4.76
N TYR A 171 -8.65 5.44 5.58
CA TYR A 171 -8.32 5.36 7.00
C TYR A 171 -7.20 4.37 7.31
N SER A 172 -7.03 3.34 6.48
CA SER A 172 -5.93 2.38 6.68
C SER A 172 -4.55 2.99 6.43
N ALA A 173 -4.47 4.06 5.65
CA ALA A 173 -3.21 4.74 5.30
C ALA A 173 -2.47 5.35 6.51
N LEU A 174 -3.16 5.54 7.67
CA LEU A 174 -2.53 6.01 8.90
C LEU A 174 -1.50 5.01 9.45
N PHE A 175 -1.69 3.71 9.23
CA PHE A 175 -0.95 2.65 9.91
C PHE A 175 0.38 2.33 9.24
N MET A 176 1.38 1.92 10.03
CA MET A 176 2.73 1.64 9.56
C MET A 176 2.88 0.24 8.98
N ASN A 177 2.16 -0.75 9.54
CA ASN A 177 2.24 -2.13 9.07
C ASN A 177 1.79 -2.23 7.60
N THR A 178 2.58 -2.91 6.80
CA THR A 178 2.38 -3.05 5.34
C THR A 178 0.98 -3.50 4.96
N MET A 179 0.40 -4.39 5.77
CA MET A 179 -0.90 -5.00 5.44
C MET A 179 -2.06 -4.01 5.45
N PHE A 180 -1.89 -2.81 6.03
CA PHE A 180 -2.87 -1.74 5.95
C PHE A 180 -2.74 -0.93 4.65
N GLY A 181 -1.56 -0.84 4.06
CA GLY A 181 -1.33 -0.31 2.72
C GLY A 181 -1.68 -1.37 1.66
N TRP A 182 -0.70 -2.19 1.26
CA TRP A 182 -0.90 -3.30 0.33
C TRP A 182 -1.19 -4.60 1.10
N PRO A 183 -2.39 -5.18 1.00
CA PRO A 183 -2.81 -6.29 1.86
C PRO A 183 -2.02 -7.57 1.63
N ALA A 184 -2.09 -8.47 2.61
CA ALA A 184 -1.39 -9.74 2.59
C ALA A 184 -1.71 -10.61 1.37
N LEU A 185 -2.98 -10.65 0.94
CA LEU A 185 -3.39 -11.52 -0.14
C LEU A 185 -2.67 -11.17 -1.45
N PRO A 186 -2.75 -9.95 -2.03
CA PRO A 186 -1.98 -9.63 -3.22
C PRO A 186 -0.46 -9.66 -2.98
N THR A 187 0.02 -9.33 -1.77
CA THR A 187 1.45 -9.39 -1.43
C THR A 187 2.03 -10.80 -1.59
N TYR A 188 1.31 -11.83 -1.18
CA TYR A 188 1.79 -13.21 -1.18
C TYR A 188 1.35 -14.01 -2.40
N ASP A 189 0.26 -13.63 -3.05
CA ASP A 189 -0.38 -14.46 -4.08
C ASP A 189 -0.15 -13.91 -5.49
N MET A 190 0.02 -12.60 -5.67
CA MET A 190 0.47 -12.07 -6.96
C MET A 190 1.96 -12.35 -7.18
N PRO A 191 2.38 -12.65 -8.42
CA PRO A 191 3.80 -12.77 -8.75
C PRO A 191 4.57 -11.51 -8.30
N SER A 192 5.69 -11.72 -7.60
CA SER A 192 6.53 -10.67 -7.01
C SER A 192 5.80 -9.67 -6.09
N GLY A 193 4.63 -10.04 -5.55
CA GLY A 193 3.80 -9.17 -4.73
C GLY A 193 2.92 -8.19 -5.52
N GLY A 194 2.91 -8.27 -6.84
CA GLY A 194 2.16 -7.39 -7.73
C GLY A 194 2.83 -6.04 -7.98
N PRO A 195 2.25 -5.19 -8.85
CA PRO A 195 2.77 -3.86 -9.16
C PRO A 195 2.41 -2.85 -8.06
N ALA A 196 3.02 -3.02 -6.91
CA ALA A 196 2.86 -2.19 -5.72
C ALA A 196 4.25 -1.86 -5.14
N TYR A 197 4.35 -0.77 -4.33
CA TYR A 197 5.63 -0.36 -3.74
C TYR A 197 6.47 -1.54 -3.25
N PRO A 198 7.77 -1.61 -3.51
CA PRO A 198 8.60 -0.69 -4.30
C PRO A 198 8.56 -0.97 -5.80
N LEU A 199 7.70 -1.90 -6.23
CA LEU A 199 7.57 -2.31 -7.63
C LEU A 199 6.47 -1.52 -8.34
N SER A 200 6.53 -1.58 -9.65
CA SER A 200 5.56 -1.04 -10.58
C SER A 200 5.60 -1.86 -11.86
N ALA A 201 4.55 -1.81 -12.66
CA ALA A 201 4.48 -2.53 -13.94
C ALA A 201 4.02 -1.64 -15.07
N LEU A 202 4.43 -1.99 -16.29
CA LEU A 202 3.87 -1.40 -17.50
C LEU A 202 2.40 -1.80 -17.63
N GLY A 203 1.56 -0.86 -17.95
CA GLY A 203 0.15 -1.12 -18.14
C GLY A 203 -0.66 0.09 -18.56
N VAL A 204 -1.95 -0.15 -18.64
CA VAL A 204 -2.97 0.86 -18.96
C VAL A 204 -4.06 0.78 -17.91
N ARG A 205 -4.42 1.93 -17.35
CA ARG A 205 -5.56 2.08 -16.44
C ARG A 205 -6.55 3.08 -17.03
N VAL A 206 -7.82 2.73 -16.97
CA VAL A 206 -8.95 3.61 -17.31
C VAL A 206 -9.76 3.86 -16.04
N ARG A 207 -10.08 5.12 -15.77
CA ARG A 207 -11.01 5.55 -14.73
C ARG A 207 -12.17 6.30 -15.38
N GLY A 208 -13.38 6.01 -14.92
CA GLY A 208 -14.59 6.67 -15.39
C GLY A 208 -15.53 7.02 -14.24
N GLN A 209 -15.86 8.30 -14.09
CA GLN A 209 -16.92 8.75 -13.19
C GLN A 209 -18.28 8.56 -13.88
N ILE A 210 -18.99 7.51 -13.50
CA ILE A 210 -20.29 7.11 -14.07
C ILE A 210 -21.39 8.07 -13.60
N THR A 211 -21.43 8.31 -12.27
CA THR A 211 -22.28 9.32 -11.61
C THR A 211 -21.44 10.13 -10.63
N PRO A 212 -21.94 11.22 -10.04
CA PRO A 212 -21.22 11.92 -8.98
C PRO A 212 -20.77 11.04 -7.80
N SER A 213 -21.49 9.94 -7.54
CA SER A 213 -21.20 9.01 -6.45
C SER A 213 -20.57 7.70 -6.90
N LEU A 214 -20.54 7.37 -8.19
CA LEU A 214 -20.07 6.08 -8.68
C LEU A 214 -18.94 6.25 -9.68
N THR A 215 -17.77 5.68 -9.35
CA THR A 215 -16.58 5.63 -10.19
C THR A 215 -16.23 4.19 -10.49
N ALA A 216 -15.82 3.90 -11.73
CA ALA A 216 -15.27 2.61 -12.13
C ALA A 216 -13.81 2.77 -12.53
N LEU A 217 -12.96 1.84 -12.10
CA LEU A 217 -11.59 1.70 -12.52
C LEU A 217 -11.38 0.34 -13.15
N ALA A 218 -10.58 0.28 -14.20
CA ALA A 218 -10.12 -0.96 -14.82
C ALA A 218 -8.68 -0.80 -15.30
N GLY A 219 -7.87 -1.85 -15.16
CA GLY A 219 -6.49 -1.83 -15.62
C GLY A 219 -6.01 -3.18 -16.12
N VAL A 220 -5.02 -3.12 -17.01
CA VAL A 220 -4.27 -4.27 -17.50
C VAL A 220 -2.79 -3.94 -17.38
N PHE A 221 -2.04 -4.78 -16.69
CA PHE A 221 -0.63 -4.59 -16.38
C PHE A 221 0.17 -5.85 -16.72
N ASP A 222 1.49 -5.73 -16.83
CA ASP A 222 2.35 -6.92 -16.84
C ASP A 222 2.05 -7.79 -15.61
N GLY A 223 2.02 -9.09 -15.82
CA GLY A 223 1.58 -10.05 -14.80
C GLY A 223 2.60 -10.33 -13.70
N ASP A 224 3.87 -9.92 -13.91
CA ASP A 224 4.95 -10.07 -12.94
C ASP A 224 5.94 -8.89 -13.02
N PRO A 225 5.90 -7.93 -12.10
CA PRO A 225 6.74 -6.73 -12.14
C PRO A 225 8.25 -6.98 -12.16
N LEU A 226 8.73 -8.10 -11.60
CA LEU A 226 10.14 -8.48 -11.68
C LEU A 226 10.43 -9.29 -12.94
N GLY A 227 9.50 -10.10 -13.38
CA GLY A 227 9.64 -10.98 -14.52
C GLY A 227 10.82 -11.94 -14.37
N ASN A 228 11.63 -12.05 -15.41
CA ASN A 228 12.85 -12.85 -15.40
C ASN A 228 14.07 -12.14 -14.79
N ASN A 229 13.89 -10.95 -14.25
CA ASN A 229 14.96 -10.16 -13.61
C ASN A 229 14.66 -9.95 -12.12
N PRO A 230 15.02 -10.94 -11.26
CA PRO A 230 14.74 -10.88 -9.82
C PRO A 230 15.40 -9.67 -9.12
N ASN A 231 16.35 -9.04 -9.79
CA ASN A 231 17.11 -7.92 -9.26
C ASN A 231 16.77 -6.58 -9.95
N ASN A 232 15.57 -6.42 -10.51
CA ASN A 232 15.16 -5.15 -11.14
C ASN A 232 15.29 -3.94 -10.18
N ARG A 233 16.49 -3.75 -9.64
CA ARG A 233 16.82 -2.73 -8.63
C ARG A 233 16.74 -1.31 -9.19
N SER A 234 16.98 -1.17 -10.50
CA SER A 234 16.88 0.13 -11.19
C SER A 234 15.44 0.53 -11.51
N GLY A 235 14.47 -0.41 -11.44
CA GLY A 235 13.10 -0.16 -11.86
C GLY A 235 12.92 0.07 -13.35
N THR A 236 13.91 -0.27 -14.18
CA THR A 236 13.92 0.01 -15.63
C THR A 236 13.75 -1.25 -16.49
N ASN A 237 13.34 -2.36 -15.90
CA ASN A 237 13.04 -3.57 -16.64
C ASN A 237 11.63 -3.49 -17.24
N PHE A 238 11.48 -2.68 -18.27
CA PHE A 238 10.21 -2.52 -18.99
C PHE A 238 9.94 -3.77 -19.82
N ASN A 239 9.02 -4.63 -19.35
CA ASN A 239 8.66 -5.83 -20.09
C ASN A 239 7.13 -6.07 -20.05
N LEU A 240 6.64 -6.91 -21.00
CA LEU A 240 5.24 -7.32 -21.13
C LEU A 240 5.16 -8.82 -21.43
N HIS A 241 6.13 -9.61 -20.97
CA HIS A 241 6.29 -11.02 -21.37
C HIS A 241 5.80 -12.02 -20.30
N ASN A 242 5.40 -11.55 -19.11
CA ASN A 242 5.10 -12.42 -17.97
C ASN A 242 3.61 -12.63 -17.74
N GLY A 243 2.84 -12.67 -18.80
CA GLY A 243 1.39 -12.73 -18.71
C GLY A 243 0.77 -11.35 -18.48
N ALA A 244 -0.46 -11.32 -18.02
CA ALA A 244 -1.19 -10.09 -17.76
C ALA A 244 -1.96 -10.17 -16.45
N LEU A 245 -1.89 -9.09 -15.68
CA LEU A 245 -2.74 -8.81 -14.54
C LEU A 245 -3.88 -7.90 -15.00
N PHE A 246 -5.11 -8.36 -14.83
CA PHE A 246 -6.33 -7.58 -15.02
C PHE A 246 -6.88 -7.22 -13.66
N ILE A 247 -7.29 -5.98 -13.47
CA ILE A 247 -7.92 -5.52 -12.23
C ILE A 247 -9.09 -4.59 -12.53
N GLY A 248 -10.18 -4.74 -11.78
CA GLY A 248 -11.34 -3.87 -11.89
C GLY A 248 -11.90 -3.54 -10.50
N GLU A 249 -12.34 -2.30 -10.32
CA GLU A 249 -12.89 -1.81 -9.06
C GLU A 249 -14.05 -0.84 -9.32
N LEU A 250 -15.14 -1.01 -8.58
CA LEU A 250 -16.23 -0.04 -8.47
C LEU A 250 -16.14 0.65 -7.12
N GLN A 251 -16.20 1.98 -7.13
CA GLN A 251 -16.13 2.85 -5.96
C GLN A 251 -17.44 3.62 -5.84
N TYR A 252 -18.10 3.49 -4.69
CA TYR A 252 -19.32 4.23 -4.36
C TYR A 252 -19.05 5.17 -3.20
N ALA A 253 -19.10 6.47 -3.46
CA ALA A 253 -18.82 7.53 -2.52
C ALA A 253 -20.14 8.22 -2.11
N ILE A 254 -20.36 8.39 -0.81
CA ILE A 254 -21.54 9.05 -0.24
C ILE A 254 -21.12 10.28 0.54
N ASN A 255 -21.94 11.33 0.48
CA ASN A 255 -21.79 12.55 1.29
C ASN A 255 -20.37 13.16 1.18
N GLN A 256 -19.75 13.09 0.00
CA GLN A 256 -18.42 13.70 -0.21
C GLN A 256 -18.55 15.23 -0.24
N PRO A 257 -17.49 15.97 0.17
CA PRO A 257 -17.43 17.42 -0.04
C PRO A 257 -17.62 17.76 -1.53
N ALA A 258 -18.15 18.93 -1.82
CA ALA A 258 -18.18 19.44 -3.18
C ALA A 258 -16.74 19.70 -3.66
N ASP A 259 -16.48 19.47 -4.98
CA ASP A 259 -15.17 19.75 -5.59
C ASP A 259 -14.75 21.20 -5.29
N GLY A 260 -13.58 21.38 -4.70
CA GLY A 260 -13.02 22.69 -4.31
C GLY A 260 -13.24 23.10 -2.86
N ASP A 261 -13.98 22.33 -2.07
CA ASP A 261 -14.15 22.57 -0.63
C ASP A 261 -12.99 21.90 0.14
N THR A 262 -11.99 22.68 0.51
CA THR A 262 -10.90 22.24 1.42
C THR A 262 -11.36 22.21 2.88
N ALA A 263 -12.60 22.67 3.16
CA ALA A 263 -13.18 22.52 4.49
C ALA A 263 -13.53 21.05 4.75
N PRO A 264 -13.31 20.54 5.98
CA PRO A 264 -13.83 19.25 6.38
C PRO A 264 -15.33 19.24 6.05
N ALA A 265 -15.79 18.22 5.29
CA ALA A 265 -17.15 18.15 4.72
C ALA A 265 -18.23 18.63 5.70
N ALA A 266 -18.46 19.95 5.71
CA ALA A 266 -19.54 20.56 6.40
C ALA A 266 -20.77 20.34 5.53
N SER A 267 -21.61 19.40 5.92
CA SER A 267 -22.96 19.19 5.41
C SER A 267 -23.10 19.38 3.88
N THR A 268 -22.94 18.31 3.14
CA THR A 268 -23.71 18.16 1.90
C THR A 268 -25.19 18.46 2.20
N ALA A 269 -25.94 18.92 1.24
CA ALA A 269 -27.37 19.26 1.37
C ALA A 269 -28.29 18.14 1.96
N GLY A 270 -27.72 17.00 2.38
CA GLY A 270 -28.36 15.87 3.02
C GLY A 270 -27.91 15.52 4.44
N GLY A 271 -26.93 16.24 5.04
CA GLY A 271 -26.56 16.08 6.46
C GLY A 271 -25.88 14.76 6.86
N GLY A 272 -25.45 13.90 5.93
CA GLY A 272 -24.79 12.63 6.19
C GLY A 272 -23.27 12.73 6.33
N LEU A 273 -22.65 11.78 7.05
CA LEU A 273 -21.20 11.67 7.18
C LEU A 273 -20.59 11.00 5.94
N PRO A 274 -19.41 11.42 5.47
CA PRO A 274 -18.79 10.89 4.28
C PRO A 274 -18.37 9.42 4.43
N GLY A 275 -18.51 8.65 3.36
CA GLY A 275 -18.05 7.28 3.27
C GLY A 275 -17.71 6.89 1.84
N THR A 276 -16.86 5.86 1.69
CA THR A 276 -16.50 5.28 0.40
C THR A 276 -16.51 3.75 0.53
N TYR A 277 -17.20 3.11 -0.40
CA TYR A 277 -17.33 1.65 -0.46
C TYR A 277 -16.81 1.17 -1.80
N LYS A 278 -15.99 0.14 -1.79
CA LYS A 278 -15.37 -0.39 -3.00
C LYS A 278 -15.57 -1.90 -3.08
N ILE A 279 -15.79 -2.41 -4.28
CA ILE A 279 -15.73 -3.84 -4.59
C ILE A 279 -14.85 -4.01 -5.83
N GLY A 280 -14.04 -5.05 -5.84
CA GLY A 280 -13.16 -5.29 -6.97
C GLY A 280 -12.74 -6.73 -7.12
N VAL A 281 -12.10 -6.98 -8.23
CA VAL A 281 -11.55 -8.28 -8.61
C VAL A 281 -10.25 -8.08 -9.36
N TRP A 282 -9.29 -8.95 -9.12
CA TRP A 282 -8.14 -9.08 -10.00
C TRP A 282 -8.02 -10.52 -10.53
N TYR A 283 -7.40 -10.65 -11.70
CA TYR A 283 -7.10 -11.91 -12.36
C TYR A 283 -5.72 -11.82 -13.03
N ASN A 284 -4.85 -12.77 -12.72
CA ASN A 284 -3.57 -12.94 -13.40
C ASN A 284 -3.64 -14.21 -14.27
N ASN A 285 -3.31 -14.11 -15.55
CA ASN A 285 -3.43 -15.21 -16.51
C ASN A 285 -2.21 -16.15 -16.55
N GLY A 286 -1.26 -15.97 -15.64
CA GLY A 286 -0.04 -16.78 -15.51
C GLY A 286 -0.30 -18.24 -15.12
N ARG A 287 0.76 -18.92 -14.75
CA ARG A 287 0.73 -20.28 -14.23
C ARG A 287 1.18 -20.27 -12.77
N PHE A 288 0.40 -20.98 -11.93
CA PHE A 288 0.58 -21.00 -10.49
C PHE A 288 0.75 -22.44 -10.02
N ALA A 289 1.80 -22.71 -9.26
CA ALA A 289 2.07 -24.01 -8.71
C ALA A 289 1.06 -24.38 -7.61
N ASP A 290 0.56 -25.61 -7.62
CA ASP A 290 -0.20 -26.14 -6.51
C ASP A 290 0.66 -26.14 -5.24
N GLN A 291 0.08 -25.72 -4.12
CA GLN A 291 0.82 -25.61 -2.85
C GLN A 291 1.01 -26.95 -2.14
N ARG A 292 0.39 -28.05 -2.61
CA ARG A 292 0.41 -29.34 -1.93
C ARG A 292 0.69 -30.54 -2.84
N TYR A 293 0.10 -30.57 -4.05
CA TYR A 293 0.09 -31.75 -4.87
C TYR A 293 1.03 -31.64 -6.08
N ASP A 294 1.64 -32.78 -6.41
CA ASP A 294 2.43 -32.94 -7.63
C ASP A 294 1.56 -33.22 -8.86
N THR A 295 2.19 -33.38 -10.03
CA THR A 295 1.52 -33.64 -11.31
C THR A 295 0.71 -34.95 -11.34
N ASN A 296 0.93 -35.85 -10.40
CA ASN A 296 0.21 -37.12 -10.24
C ASN A 296 -0.84 -37.06 -9.11
N GLY A 297 -1.04 -35.93 -8.47
CA GLY A 297 -1.95 -35.78 -7.33
C GLY A 297 -1.42 -36.36 -6.02
N VAL A 298 -0.11 -36.64 -5.95
CA VAL A 298 0.57 -37.08 -4.73
C VAL A 298 1.07 -35.86 -3.98
N SER A 299 1.00 -35.89 -2.63
CA SER A 299 1.55 -34.80 -1.83
C SER A 299 3.03 -34.58 -2.10
N LEU A 300 3.45 -33.33 -2.30
CA LEU A 300 4.85 -32.93 -2.50
C LEU A 300 5.75 -33.30 -1.30
N ALA A 301 5.18 -33.50 -0.11
CA ALA A 301 5.89 -33.99 1.07
C ALA A 301 6.13 -35.51 1.05
N SER A 302 5.42 -36.24 0.20
CA SER A 302 5.53 -37.69 0.13
C SER A 302 6.84 -38.13 -0.54
N PRO A 303 7.54 -39.14 -0.02
CA PRO A 303 8.68 -39.76 -0.73
C PRO A 303 8.33 -40.31 -2.10
N ALA A 304 7.05 -40.58 -2.38
CA ALA A 304 6.57 -41.08 -3.69
C ALA A 304 6.23 -39.94 -4.67
N SER A 305 6.36 -38.69 -4.28
CA SER A 305 6.09 -37.54 -5.13
C SER A 305 7.13 -37.43 -6.28
N THR A 306 6.69 -36.93 -7.42
CA THR A 306 7.57 -36.51 -8.51
C THR A 306 8.42 -35.27 -8.15
N GLY A 307 8.06 -34.54 -7.10
CA GLY A 307 8.69 -33.27 -6.71
C GLY A 307 8.34 -32.10 -7.63
N VAL A 308 7.50 -32.31 -8.65
CA VAL A 308 7.04 -31.29 -9.58
C VAL A 308 5.59 -30.95 -9.27
N ALA A 309 5.33 -29.74 -8.76
CA ALA A 309 4.00 -29.31 -8.41
C ALA A 309 3.05 -29.31 -9.63
N ALA A 310 1.80 -29.69 -9.41
CA ALA A 310 0.74 -29.48 -10.38
C ALA A 310 0.59 -27.97 -10.69
N ASN A 311 0.10 -27.65 -11.88
CA ASN A 311 0.00 -26.29 -12.35
C ASN A 311 -1.47 -25.88 -12.55
N HIS A 312 -1.84 -24.76 -11.95
CA HIS A 312 -3.10 -24.08 -12.19
C HIS A 312 -2.91 -22.97 -13.23
N ARG A 313 -3.86 -22.81 -14.14
CA ARG A 313 -3.86 -21.70 -15.08
C ARG A 313 -4.68 -20.55 -14.51
N GLY A 314 -4.04 -19.41 -14.35
CA GLY A 314 -4.64 -18.20 -13.81
C GLY A 314 -4.77 -18.25 -12.29
N ASP A 315 -4.83 -17.05 -11.71
CA ASP A 315 -5.15 -16.82 -10.32
C ASP A 315 -6.04 -15.58 -10.17
N TYR A 316 -6.84 -15.49 -9.10
CA TYR A 316 -7.78 -14.41 -8.92
C TYR A 316 -8.15 -14.18 -7.46
N SER A 317 -8.61 -12.98 -7.17
CA SER A 317 -9.20 -12.64 -5.88
C SER A 317 -10.36 -11.67 -6.04
N PHE A 318 -11.31 -11.76 -5.13
CA PHE A 318 -12.35 -10.74 -4.92
C PHE A 318 -12.06 -9.98 -3.64
N TYR A 319 -12.38 -8.68 -3.63
CA TYR A 319 -12.20 -7.85 -2.46
C TYR A 319 -13.31 -6.81 -2.27
N ALA A 320 -13.46 -6.38 -1.03
CA ALA A 320 -14.30 -5.25 -0.66
C ALA A 320 -13.57 -4.36 0.32
N VAL A 321 -13.78 -3.04 0.20
CA VAL A 321 -13.22 -2.00 1.07
C VAL A 321 -14.35 -1.08 1.50
N ALA A 322 -14.36 -0.68 2.76
CA ALA A 322 -15.28 0.31 3.30
C ALA A 322 -14.52 1.29 4.17
N ASP A 323 -14.69 2.58 3.90
CA ASP A 323 -14.25 3.69 4.72
C ASP A 323 -15.47 4.52 5.10
N GLN A 324 -15.73 4.75 6.39
CA GLN A 324 -16.87 5.51 6.85
C GLN A 324 -16.50 6.42 8.00
N THR A 325 -16.78 7.72 7.88
CA THR A 325 -16.83 8.61 9.05
C THR A 325 -18.09 8.27 9.83
N VAL A 326 -17.92 7.85 11.08
CA VAL A 326 -19.07 7.42 11.94
C VAL A 326 -19.46 8.44 12.97
N TRP A 327 -18.57 9.40 13.23
CA TRP A 327 -18.83 10.45 14.21
C TRP A 327 -18.06 11.73 13.87
N ARG A 328 -18.74 12.85 13.95
CA ARG A 328 -18.19 14.22 13.85
C ARG A 328 -19.07 15.13 14.67
N PRO A 329 -18.60 15.60 15.83
CA PRO A 329 -19.44 16.38 16.77
C PRO A 329 -19.78 17.77 16.22
N ASN A 330 -18.86 18.36 15.46
CA ASN A 330 -19.05 19.68 14.88
C ASN A 330 -18.57 19.65 13.41
N PRO A 331 -19.45 19.96 12.43
CA PRO A 331 -19.09 19.98 11.00
C PRO A 331 -17.96 20.96 10.65
N SER A 332 -17.77 22.03 11.44
CA SER A 332 -16.72 23.04 11.21
C SER A 332 -15.36 22.67 11.83
N GLU A 333 -15.28 21.54 12.57
CA GLU A 333 -14.05 21.09 13.20
C GLU A 333 -13.46 19.87 12.50
N ALA A 334 -12.14 19.74 12.57
CA ALA A 334 -11.43 18.58 12.02
C ALA A 334 -11.74 17.27 12.77
N ARG A 335 -12.20 17.40 14.04
CA ARG A 335 -12.41 16.26 14.93
C ARG A 335 -13.46 15.30 14.40
N SER A 336 -13.04 14.05 14.16
CA SER A 336 -13.92 13.01 13.63
C SER A 336 -13.39 11.62 13.92
N LEU A 337 -14.31 10.64 14.00
CA LEU A 337 -13.98 9.23 14.09
C LEU A 337 -14.33 8.56 12.77
N GLY A 338 -13.34 7.96 12.11
CA GLY A 338 -13.49 7.12 10.95
C GLY A 338 -13.30 5.64 11.31
N VAL A 339 -13.97 4.78 10.56
CA VAL A 339 -13.77 3.34 10.61
C VAL A 339 -13.49 2.83 9.22
N PHE A 340 -12.68 1.77 9.12
CA PHE A 340 -12.48 1.08 7.85
C PHE A 340 -12.55 -0.43 8.04
N ALA A 341 -12.92 -1.10 6.97
CA ALA A 341 -12.86 -2.54 6.85
C ALA A 341 -12.44 -2.92 5.43
N ARG A 342 -11.59 -3.93 5.30
CA ARG A 342 -11.19 -4.52 4.03
C ARG A 342 -11.15 -6.03 4.17
N VAL A 343 -11.71 -6.75 3.19
CA VAL A 343 -11.71 -8.22 3.15
C VAL A 343 -11.40 -8.68 1.74
N MET A 344 -10.61 -9.76 1.64
CA MET A 344 -10.18 -10.36 0.38
C MET A 344 -10.22 -11.87 0.48
N GLY A 345 -10.47 -12.55 -0.66
CA GLY A 345 -10.46 -14.01 -0.74
C GLY A 345 -9.93 -14.51 -2.08
N ALA A 346 -9.12 -15.57 -2.05
CA ALA A 346 -8.51 -16.23 -3.21
C ALA A 346 -8.56 -17.75 -3.09
N PRO A 347 -8.37 -18.52 -4.21
CA PRO A 347 -8.28 -19.97 -4.17
C PRO A 347 -7.16 -20.46 -3.24
N GLY A 348 -7.45 -21.41 -2.36
CA GLY A 348 -6.49 -21.93 -1.39
C GLY A 348 -5.63 -23.09 -1.90
N ASP A 349 -5.75 -23.49 -3.17
CA ASP A 349 -5.00 -24.58 -3.80
C ASP A 349 -3.63 -24.12 -4.36
N ARG A 350 -3.55 -22.89 -4.84
CA ARG A 350 -2.37 -22.28 -5.47
C ARG A 350 -1.79 -21.12 -4.67
N ASN A 351 -2.50 -20.61 -3.69
CA ASN A 351 -2.18 -19.42 -2.93
C ASN A 351 -1.71 -19.74 -1.51
N LEU A 352 -0.71 -18.99 -1.03
CA LEU A 352 -0.28 -19.06 0.37
C LEU A 352 -1.37 -18.50 1.28
N VAL A 353 -2.03 -17.43 0.87
CA VAL A 353 -3.07 -16.73 1.62
C VAL A 353 -4.42 -16.95 0.96
N SER A 354 -5.39 -17.51 1.67
CA SER A 354 -6.75 -17.71 1.14
C SER A 354 -7.73 -16.61 1.55
N VAL A 355 -7.49 -15.94 2.69
CA VAL A 355 -8.30 -14.83 3.19
C VAL A 355 -7.38 -13.81 3.85
N ALA A 356 -7.58 -12.54 3.54
CA ALA A 356 -6.98 -11.42 4.27
C ALA A 356 -8.08 -10.45 4.69
N ALA A 357 -7.98 -9.90 5.90
CA ALA A 357 -8.91 -8.90 6.39
C ALA A 357 -8.20 -7.83 7.22
N ASN A 358 -8.66 -6.58 7.11
CA ASN A 358 -8.23 -5.46 7.93
C ASN A 358 -9.46 -4.76 8.51
N LEU A 359 -9.33 -4.28 9.72
CA LEU A 359 -10.37 -3.53 10.42
C LEU A 359 -9.70 -2.49 11.32
N GLY A 360 -10.21 -1.27 11.36
CA GLY A 360 -9.65 -0.27 12.27
C GLY A 360 -10.51 0.97 12.45
N VAL A 361 -10.04 1.77 13.39
CA VAL A 361 -10.64 3.06 13.76
C VAL A 361 -9.56 4.14 13.75
N VAL A 362 -9.91 5.33 13.28
CA VAL A 362 -9.03 6.51 13.23
C VAL A 362 -9.76 7.69 13.85
N LEU A 363 -9.17 8.28 14.88
CA LEU A 363 -9.62 9.50 15.50
C LEU A 363 -8.75 10.66 14.99
N LYS A 364 -9.31 11.55 14.19
CA LYS A 364 -8.68 12.81 13.77
C LYS A 364 -8.86 13.86 14.84
N ALA A 365 -7.88 14.76 14.99
CA ALA A 365 -7.87 15.85 15.98
C ALA A 365 -8.21 15.36 17.39
N PRO A 366 -7.47 14.37 17.95
CA PRO A 366 -7.80 13.77 19.25
C PRO A 366 -7.78 14.76 20.40
N PHE A 367 -6.97 15.81 20.30
CA PHE A 367 -6.78 16.83 21.34
C PHE A 367 -7.08 18.23 20.81
N ALA A 368 -7.55 19.11 21.71
CA ALA A 368 -7.80 20.52 21.37
C ALA A 368 -6.50 21.21 20.92
N GLY A 369 -6.57 22.00 19.84
CA GLY A 369 -5.42 22.68 19.24
C GLY A 369 -4.45 21.76 18.48
N ARG A 370 -4.86 20.51 18.21
CA ARG A 370 -4.10 19.49 17.48
C ARG A 370 -4.93 18.94 16.31
N ASP A 371 -5.36 19.83 15.43
CA ASP A 371 -6.33 19.52 14.37
C ASP A 371 -5.76 18.59 13.27
N ASN A 372 -4.44 18.61 13.11
CA ASN A 372 -3.74 17.79 12.12
C ASN A 372 -3.20 16.45 12.67
N ASP A 373 -3.38 16.20 13.97
CA ASP A 373 -2.97 14.93 14.57
C ASP A 373 -4.01 13.83 14.33
N SER A 374 -3.54 12.59 14.34
CA SER A 374 -4.39 11.41 14.20
C SER A 374 -3.95 10.31 15.15
N ALA A 375 -4.91 9.58 15.70
CA ALA A 375 -4.68 8.36 16.49
C ALA A 375 -5.43 7.20 15.86
N GLY A 376 -4.85 6.01 15.85
CA GLY A 376 -5.48 4.84 15.26
C GLY A 376 -5.26 3.57 16.05
N LEU A 377 -6.23 2.65 15.93
CA LEU A 377 -6.14 1.27 16.40
C LEU A 377 -6.69 0.38 15.29
N ALA A 378 -5.90 -0.61 14.84
CA ALA A 378 -6.31 -1.49 13.77
C ALA A 378 -5.80 -2.93 13.95
N LEU A 379 -6.50 -3.84 13.29
CA LEU A 379 -6.23 -5.27 13.27
C LEU A 379 -6.13 -5.74 11.83
N THR A 380 -5.15 -6.60 11.55
CA THR A 380 -5.03 -7.37 10.32
C THR A 380 -5.07 -8.86 10.62
N TYR A 381 -5.76 -9.62 9.77
CA TYR A 381 -5.90 -11.07 9.85
C TYR A 381 -5.51 -11.71 8.52
N ILE A 382 -4.69 -12.76 8.57
CA ILE A 382 -4.21 -13.54 7.43
C ILE A 382 -4.54 -15.00 7.68
N LYS A 383 -5.24 -15.65 6.74
CA LYS A 383 -5.52 -17.08 6.78
C LYS A 383 -4.75 -17.80 5.68
N ILE A 384 -4.03 -18.84 6.07
CA ILE A 384 -3.27 -19.68 5.14
C ILE A 384 -4.21 -20.49 4.23
N GLY A 385 -3.80 -20.66 2.98
CA GLY A 385 -4.48 -21.46 1.98
C GLY A 385 -4.58 -22.94 2.38
N SER A 386 -5.64 -23.61 1.93
CA SER A 386 -5.91 -25.00 2.34
C SER A 386 -4.82 -25.97 1.92
N HIS A 387 -4.21 -25.78 0.73
CA HIS A 387 -3.11 -26.63 0.27
C HIS A 387 -1.79 -26.29 0.99
N ALA A 388 -1.49 -25.01 1.24
CA ALA A 388 -0.33 -24.60 2.04
C ALA A 388 -0.43 -25.11 3.47
N HIS A 389 -1.62 -25.10 4.08
CA HIS A 389 -1.87 -25.74 5.37
C HIS A 389 -1.71 -27.26 5.28
N GLY A 390 -2.27 -27.89 4.22
CA GLY A 390 -2.24 -29.34 4.04
C GLY A 390 -0.83 -29.91 3.80
N ILE A 391 0.04 -29.19 3.06
CA ILE A 391 1.43 -29.62 2.88
C ILE A 391 2.22 -29.60 4.20
N ASP A 392 1.92 -28.66 5.10
CA ASP A 392 2.54 -28.63 6.43
C ASP A 392 2.10 -29.83 7.27
N GLN A 393 0.81 -30.23 7.18
CA GLN A 393 0.30 -31.45 7.83
C GLN A 393 0.96 -32.72 7.26
N ASP A 394 1.14 -32.79 5.95
CA ASP A 394 1.82 -33.89 5.29
C ASP A 394 3.31 -33.97 5.71
N ASN A 395 3.99 -32.81 5.76
CA ASN A 395 5.37 -32.74 6.26
C ASN A 395 5.47 -33.23 7.71
N LEU A 396 4.53 -32.85 8.58
CA LEU A 396 4.46 -33.33 9.95
C LEU A 396 4.31 -34.87 9.97
N ALA A 397 3.44 -35.41 9.12
CA ALA A 397 3.20 -36.85 9.04
C ALA A 397 4.40 -37.63 8.51
N PHE A 398 5.11 -37.13 7.51
CA PHE A 398 6.23 -37.79 6.87
C PHE A 398 7.59 -37.55 7.56
N SER A 399 7.75 -36.46 8.32
CA SER A 399 9.04 -36.14 8.97
C SER A 399 9.36 -37.02 10.16
N GLY A 400 8.34 -37.61 10.80
CA GLY A 400 8.48 -38.37 12.04
C GLY A 400 8.91 -37.52 13.26
N GLY A 401 8.95 -36.20 13.14
CA GLY A 401 9.37 -35.23 14.15
C GLY A 401 8.45 -34.02 14.20
N PRO A 402 8.73 -33.04 15.06
CA PRO A 402 7.94 -31.83 15.12
C PRO A 402 8.04 -31.05 13.83
N TYR A 403 6.90 -30.51 13.36
CA TYR A 403 6.79 -29.63 12.21
C TYR A 403 5.65 -28.64 12.44
N GLY A 404 5.89 -27.35 12.28
CA GLY A 404 4.87 -26.31 12.43
C GLY A 404 3.86 -26.37 11.29
N VAL A 405 2.58 -26.38 11.65
CA VAL A 405 1.48 -26.35 10.67
C VAL A 405 0.91 -24.94 10.66
N ARG A 406 1.11 -24.23 9.55
CA ARG A 406 0.63 -22.85 9.40
C ARG A 406 -0.89 -22.81 9.36
N THR A 407 -1.47 -21.81 10.05
CA THR A 407 -2.92 -21.64 10.14
C THR A 407 -3.36 -20.23 9.79
N SER A 408 -3.09 -19.28 10.68
CA SER A 408 -3.42 -17.87 10.50
C SER A 408 -2.49 -17.00 11.34
N GLU A 409 -2.33 -15.75 10.95
CA GLU A 409 -1.61 -14.74 11.72
C GLU A 409 -2.51 -13.51 11.90
N THR A 410 -2.41 -12.86 13.07
CA THR A 410 -3.16 -11.65 13.38
C THR A 410 -2.20 -10.62 13.96
N ALA A 411 -2.22 -9.40 13.46
CA ALA A 411 -1.49 -8.29 14.06
C ALA A 411 -2.45 -7.19 14.50
N LEU A 412 -2.17 -6.59 15.66
CA LEU A 412 -2.83 -5.42 16.21
C LEU A 412 -1.82 -4.28 16.19
N GLU A 413 -2.22 -3.11 15.69
CA GLU A 413 -1.41 -1.90 15.66
C GLU A 413 -2.13 -0.75 16.33
N ALA A 414 -1.39 0.00 17.16
CA ALA A 414 -1.82 1.26 17.74
C ALA A 414 -0.81 2.34 17.37
N THR A 415 -1.29 3.43 16.80
CA THR A 415 -0.41 4.49 16.29
C THR A 415 -0.93 5.88 16.62
N TYR A 416 0.00 6.83 16.77
CA TYR A 416 -0.29 8.25 16.97
C TYR A 416 0.61 9.09 16.07
N GLN A 417 0.01 9.84 15.17
CA GLN A 417 0.66 10.76 14.25
C GLN A 417 0.57 12.19 14.81
N TYR A 418 1.73 12.79 15.01
CA TYR A 418 1.90 14.14 15.56
C TYR A 418 2.43 15.07 14.47
N GLN A 419 1.64 16.06 14.06
CA GLN A 419 2.07 17.08 13.10
C GLN A 419 2.88 18.15 13.80
N ILE A 420 4.19 18.21 13.54
CA ILE A 420 5.11 19.21 14.12
C ILE A 420 4.99 20.52 13.34
N ALA A 421 5.02 20.42 12.01
CA ALA A 421 4.84 21.52 11.06
C ALA A 421 4.14 20.96 9.82
N PRO A 422 3.56 21.76 8.92
CA PRO A 422 2.91 21.21 7.72
C PRO A 422 3.83 20.30 6.90
N TRP A 423 5.12 20.56 6.89
CA TRP A 423 6.15 19.80 6.20
C TRP A 423 6.81 18.69 7.05
N TRP A 424 6.49 18.55 8.37
CA TRP A 424 7.16 17.62 9.27
C TRP A 424 6.19 16.90 10.21
N MET A 425 6.13 15.59 10.07
CA MET A 425 5.32 14.70 10.89
C MET A 425 6.21 13.72 11.67
N LEU A 426 5.80 13.39 12.88
CA LEU A 426 6.36 12.34 13.72
C LEU A 426 5.25 11.36 14.09
N GLN A 427 5.54 10.05 14.08
CA GLN A 427 4.55 9.02 14.37
C GLN A 427 5.14 7.99 15.33
N ALA A 428 4.46 7.75 16.44
CA ALA A 428 4.75 6.67 17.37
C ALA A 428 3.85 5.47 17.09
N ASP A 429 4.40 4.28 17.20
CA ASP A 429 3.74 3.04 16.79
C ASP A 429 4.02 1.89 17.76
N ALA A 430 3.05 0.99 17.90
CA ALA A 430 3.17 -0.24 18.67
C ALA A 430 2.37 -1.36 17.98
N GLN A 431 3.03 -2.48 17.69
CA GLN A 431 2.43 -3.62 17.00
C GLN A 431 2.59 -4.89 17.84
N TYR A 432 1.53 -5.69 17.92
CA TYR A 432 1.57 -7.00 18.53
C TYR A 432 1.05 -8.06 17.56
N THR A 433 1.91 -9.06 17.23
CA THR A 433 1.52 -10.14 16.32
C THR A 433 1.26 -11.43 17.10
N PHE A 434 0.05 -11.94 16.94
CA PHE A 434 -0.38 -13.23 17.48
C PHE A 434 -0.12 -14.32 16.45
N ASN A 435 0.31 -15.47 16.93
CA ASN A 435 0.62 -16.65 16.13
C ASN A 435 1.57 -16.32 14.97
N ALA A 436 2.68 -15.66 15.31
CA ALA A 436 3.68 -15.17 14.37
C ALA A 436 4.15 -16.26 13.40
N GLY A 437 4.35 -15.90 12.12
CA GLY A 437 4.64 -16.85 11.03
C GLY A 437 3.50 -17.82 10.75
N ALA A 438 2.27 -17.45 11.13
CA ALA A 438 1.09 -18.33 11.13
C ALA A 438 1.27 -19.61 11.95
N GLY A 439 2.16 -19.59 12.96
CA GLY A 439 2.50 -20.72 13.83
C GLY A 439 3.74 -21.52 13.42
N GLN A 440 4.46 -21.08 12.40
CA GLN A 440 5.68 -21.74 11.92
C GLN A 440 6.84 -20.74 11.89
N ASN A 441 8.03 -21.18 12.31
CA ASN A 441 9.25 -20.42 12.14
C ASN A 441 9.75 -20.59 10.68
N PRO A 442 9.87 -19.51 9.90
CA PRO A 442 10.27 -19.61 8.49
C PRO A 442 11.71 -20.13 8.30
N ASN A 443 12.58 -19.96 9.30
CA ASN A 443 13.98 -20.42 9.24
C ASN A 443 14.18 -21.84 9.78
N ASP A 444 13.24 -22.34 10.59
CA ASP A 444 13.28 -23.67 11.17
C ASP A 444 11.86 -24.17 11.45
N PRO A 445 11.22 -24.83 10.46
CA PRO A 445 9.84 -25.31 10.62
C PRO A 445 9.62 -26.28 11.77
N THR A 446 10.68 -26.83 12.35
CA THR A 446 10.59 -27.74 13.52
C THR A 446 10.36 -26.99 14.84
N LYS A 447 10.49 -25.67 14.84
CA LYS A 447 10.34 -24.83 16.02
C LYS A 447 9.17 -23.85 15.88
N PRO A 448 8.43 -23.59 16.96
CA PRO A 448 7.39 -22.56 16.94
C PRO A 448 8.02 -21.15 16.96
N LEU A 449 7.38 -20.21 16.27
CA LEU A 449 7.68 -18.81 16.39
C LEU A 449 6.83 -18.18 17.50
N ARG A 450 7.45 -17.36 18.37
CA ARG A 450 6.73 -16.67 19.45
C ARG A 450 6.11 -15.38 18.95
N ASN A 451 4.96 -15.02 19.52
CA ASN A 451 4.32 -13.73 19.29
C ASN A 451 5.29 -12.57 19.43
N THR A 452 5.22 -11.59 18.53
CA THR A 452 6.13 -10.45 18.52
C THR A 452 5.49 -9.22 19.18
N PHE A 453 6.35 -8.38 19.77
CA PHE A 453 5.96 -7.04 20.21
C PHE A 453 6.99 -6.03 19.69
N VAL A 454 6.52 -5.16 18.78
CA VAL A 454 7.32 -4.14 18.09
C VAL A 454 6.88 -2.77 18.59
N VAL A 455 7.86 -1.87 18.76
CA VAL A 455 7.62 -0.44 18.93
C VAL A 455 8.36 0.31 17.84
N GLY A 456 7.79 1.42 17.37
CA GLY A 456 8.31 2.17 16.25
C GLY A 456 8.22 3.67 16.42
N LEU A 457 9.11 4.37 15.74
CA LEU A 457 9.06 5.80 15.54
C LEU A 457 9.32 6.08 14.06
N ARG A 458 8.39 6.79 13.41
CA ARG A 458 8.50 7.25 12.01
C ARG A 458 8.57 8.75 11.99
N THR A 459 9.37 9.32 11.11
CA THR A 459 9.30 10.72 10.73
C THR A 459 9.10 10.84 9.23
N ASN A 460 8.29 11.81 8.82
CA ASN A 460 8.11 12.16 7.42
C ASN A 460 8.41 13.65 7.24
N ILE A 461 9.23 13.99 6.25
CA ILE A 461 9.65 15.35 5.92
C ILE A 461 9.36 15.61 4.44
N THR A 462 8.64 16.67 4.15
CA THR A 462 8.39 17.18 2.79
C THR A 462 9.27 18.39 2.55
N PHE A 463 10.18 18.32 1.54
CA PHE A 463 11.15 19.35 1.24
C PHE A 463 10.67 20.41 0.27
#